data_40ced562ccce35d3c3eb2499e11ced8e
#
_entry.id   40ced562ccce35d3c3eb2499e11ced8e
#
_cell.length_a   1.000
_cell.length_b   1.000
_cell.length_c   1.000
_cell.angle_alpha   90.00
_cell.angle_beta   90.00
_cell.angle_gamma   90.00
#
_symmetry.space_group_name_H-M   'P 1'
#
loop_
_entity.id
_entity.type
_entity.pdbx_description
1 polymer ?
#
loop_
_entity_poly.entity_id
_entity_poly.type
_entity_poly.pdbx_seq_one_letter_code
_entity_poly.pdbx_strand_id
1 'polypeptide(L)'
;MKDNKKTFLNNTHFVILIPVLVCIFVLAVALFIRPTEVAAAIESFKNNALNTLTPFYLWLGLGVVAFCIFIAMSKYGNVRLGAEKPEFGLFPWIAMMFCAGMGSSLMYWSAAEWISYVSAPPMGAEPFSQQAQELAMVYGSYHWGITPWAFYIVGAIALGVRYY
;
A
#
# COMPACT_ATOMS: atom_id res chain seq x y z
N MET A 1 16.71 -31.61 -11.66
CA MET A 1 16.73 -30.82 -10.39
C MET A 1 18.02 -30.04 -10.14
N LYS A 2 19.19 -30.46 -10.63
CA LYS A 2 20.47 -29.73 -10.47
C LYS A 2 20.58 -28.45 -11.33
N ASP A 3 19.99 -28.41 -12.51
CA ASP A 3 20.05 -27.25 -13.41
C ASP A 3 19.21 -26.05 -12.93
N ASN A 4 18.07 -26.29 -12.32
CA ASN A 4 17.23 -25.18 -11.78
C ASN A 4 17.92 -24.42 -10.63
N LYS A 5 18.73 -25.09 -9.82
CA LYS A 5 19.50 -24.45 -8.75
C LYS A 5 20.59 -23.51 -9.26
N LYS A 6 21.28 -23.90 -10.34
CA LYS A 6 22.33 -23.07 -10.98
C LYS A 6 21.74 -21.84 -11.66
N THR A 7 20.58 -21.98 -12.30
CA THR A 7 19.88 -20.86 -12.95
C THR A 7 19.35 -19.85 -11.92
N PHE A 8 18.79 -20.32 -10.78
CA PHE A 8 18.35 -19.46 -9.71
C PHE A 8 19.50 -18.64 -9.10
N LEU A 9 20.65 -19.29 -8.82
CA LEU A 9 21.81 -18.61 -8.25
C LEU A 9 22.45 -17.60 -9.20
N ASN A 10 22.44 -17.87 -10.51
CA ASN A 10 22.98 -16.95 -11.51
C ASN A 10 22.08 -15.71 -11.74
N ASN A 11 20.77 -15.81 -11.51
CA ASN A 11 19.84 -14.69 -11.66
C ASN A 11 19.60 -13.90 -10.36
N THR A 12 20.16 -14.34 -9.24
CA THR A 12 19.97 -13.65 -7.97
C THR A 12 20.98 -12.52 -7.84
N HIS A 13 20.49 -11.31 -7.72
CA HIS A 13 21.31 -10.12 -7.51
C HIS A 13 21.78 -10.05 -6.04
N PHE A 14 22.83 -10.80 -5.71
CA PHE A 14 23.38 -10.86 -4.35
C PHE A 14 23.78 -9.49 -3.80
N VAL A 15 24.18 -8.57 -4.66
CA VAL A 15 24.51 -7.18 -4.30
C VAL A 15 23.34 -6.46 -3.63
N ILE A 16 22.10 -6.80 -4.00
CA ILE A 16 20.89 -6.23 -3.40
C ILE A 16 20.39 -7.12 -2.26
N LEU A 17 20.39 -8.43 -2.47
CA LEU A 17 19.81 -9.39 -1.52
C LEU A 17 20.55 -9.40 -0.18
N ILE A 18 21.90 -9.44 -0.20
CA ILE A 18 22.69 -9.54 1.03
C ILE A 18 22.49 -8.32 1.96
N PRO A 19 22.59 -7.06 1.50
CA PRO A 19 22.35 -5.92 2.36
C PRO A 19 20.93 -5.90 2.96
N VAL A 20 19.92 -6.28 2.19
CA VAL A 20 18.53 -6.35 2.67
C VAL A 20 18.40 -7.39 3.78
N LEU A 21 18.93 -8.59 3.56
CA LEU A 21 18.89 -9.66 4.58
C LEU A 21 19.66 -9.28 5.85
N VAL A 22 20.82 -8.63 5.70
CA VAL A 22 21.59 -8.13 6.85
C VAL A 22 20.80 -7.08 7.62
N CYS A 23 20.19 -6.10 6.95
CA CYS A 23 19.35 -5.09 7.59
C CYS A 23 18.18 -5.72 8.36
N ILE A 24 17.47 -6.66 7.74
CA ILE A 24 16.36 -7.37 8.39
C ILE A 24 16.85 -8.14 9.62
N PHE A 25 17.97 -8.85 9.49
CA PHE A 25 18.55 -9.63 10.58
C PHE A 25 18.98 -8.73 11.75
N VAL A 26 19.69 -7.63 11.46
CA VAL A 26 20.12 -6.66 12.48
C VAL A 26 18.92 -6.05 13.20
N LEU A 27 17.87 -5.67 12.45
CA LEU A 27 16.65 -5.13 13.04
C LEU A 27 15.93 -6.18 13.91
N ALA A 28 15.84 -7.43 13.46
CA ALA A 28 15.23 -8.51 14.23
C ALA A 28 15.99 -8.78 15.54
N VAL A 29 17.32 -8.80 15.48
CA VAL A 29 18.18 -8.98 16.67
C VAL A 29 18.03 -7.78 17.62
N ALA A 30 18.01 -6.56 17.10
CA ALA A 30 17.83 -5.34 17.91
C ALA A 30 16.48 -5.35 18.64
N LEU A 31 15.40 -5.71 17.93
CA LEU A 31 14.06 -5.86 18.53
C LEU A 31 14.00 -6.97 19.57
N PHE A 32 14.77 -8.04 19.40
CA PHE A 32 14.82 -9.12 20.38
C PHE A 32 15.58 -8.71 21.66
N ILE A 33 16.69 -7.94 21.53
CA ILE A 33 17.52 -7.53 22.67
C ILE A 33 16.90 -6.35 23.43
N ARG A 34 16.36 -5.33 22.69
CA ARG A 34 15.83 -4.09 23.27
C ARG A 34 14.51 -3.69 22.64
N PRO A 35 13.43 -4.46 22.85
CA PRO A 35 12.17 -4.27 22.14
C PRO A 35 11.57 -2.87 22.34
N THR A 36 11.57 -2.36 23.56
CA THR A 36 10.95 -1.05 23.88
C THR A 36 11.73 0.14 23.31
N GLU A 37 13.07 0.12 23.40
CA GLU A 37 13.91 1.21 22.89
C GLU A 37 13.87 1.26 21.37
N VAL A 38 13.95 0.10 20.72
CA VAL A 38 13.91 0.02 19.24
C VAL A 38 12.54 0.39 18.71
N ALA A 39 11.45 -0.08 19.35
CA ALA A 39 10.10 0.31 18.97
C ALA A 39 9.88 1.83 19.10
N ALA A 40 10.33 2.43 20.21
CA ALA A 40 10.25 3.88 20.41
C ALA A 40 11.06 4.67 19.37
N ALA A 41 12.25 4.19 19.01
CA ALA A 41 13.08 4.82 17.99
C ALA A 41 12.42 4.75 16.60
N ILE A 42 11.83 3.60 16.24
CA ILE A 42 11.09 3.44 14.98
C ILE A 42 9.86 4.36 14.96
N GLU A 43 9.13 4.42 16.06
CA GLU A 43 7.95 5.30 16.14
C GLU A 43 8.30 6.78 16.06
N SER A 44 9.36 7.21 16.73
CA SER A 44 9.88 8.59 16.64
C SER A 44 10.30 8.92 15.21
N PHE A 45 11.05 8.03 14.55
CA PHE A 45 11.45 8.21 13.15
C PHE A 45 10.22 8.30 12.23
N LYS A 46 9.26 7.38 12.38
CA LYS A 46 8.00 7.38 11.63
C LYS A 46 7.26 8.70 11.79
N ASN A 47 7.06 9.16 13.02
CA ASN A 47 6.31 10.37 13.29
C ASN A 47 7.00 11.63 12.74
N ASN A 48 8.31 11.71 12.88
CA ASN A 48 9.10 12.81 12.31
C ASN A 48 9.04 12.81 10.77
N ALA A 49 9.20 11.65 10.15
CA ALA A 49 9.09 11.51 8.70
C ALA A 49 7.67 11.87 8.20
N LEU A 50 6.63 11.40 8.87
CA LEU A 50 5.25 11.73 8.53
C LEU A 50 4.99 13.23 8.65
N ASN A 51 5.37 13.86 9.76
CA ASN A 51 5.16 15.29 9.97
C ASN A 51 5.87 16.15 8.91
N THR A 52 7.06 15.75 8.49
CA THR A 52 7.84 16.46 7.47
C THR A 52 7.29 16.24 6.06
N LEU A 53 6.86 15.03 5.76
CA LEU A 53 6.45 14.63 4.40
C LEU A 53 4.95 14.74 4.15
N THR A 54 4.13 15.01 5.17
CA THR A 54 2.67 15.14 5.01
C THR A 54 2.25 16.07 3.88
N PRO A 55 2.76 17.31 3.75
CA PRO A 55 2.38 18.18 2.65
C PRO A 55 2.73 17.59 1.28
N PHE A 56 3.89 16.93 1.17
CA PHE A 56 4.30 16.27 -0.06
C PHE A 56 3.34 15.12 -0.43
N TYR A 57 2.97 14.28 0.53
CA TYR A 57 2.03 13.17 0.27
C TYR A 57 0.65 13.65 -0.13
N LEU A 58 0.16 14.75 0.46
CA LEU A 58 -1.13 15.33 0.08
C LEU A 58 -1.13 15.81 -1.38
N TRP A 59 -0.10 16.57 -1.77
CA TRP A 59 0.04 17.03 -3.14
C TRP A 59 0.29 15.90 -4.13
N LEU A 60 1.07 14.91 -3.75
CA LEU A 60 1.31 13.71 -4.54
C LEU A 60 0.00 12.95 -4.76
N GLY A 61 -0.81 12.74 -3.71
CA GLY A 61 -2.10 12.08 -3.82
C GLY A 61 -3.05 12.79 -4.78
N LEU A 62 -3.17 14.10 -4.66
CA LEU A 62 -3.98 14.90 -5.59
C LEU A 62 -3.43 14.81 -7.03
N GLY A 63 -2.11 14.90 -7.19
CA GLY A 63 -1.45 14.78 -8.50
C GLY A 63 -1.68 13.42 -9.16
N VAL A 64 -1.63 12.34 -8.38
CA VAL A 64 -1.88 10.97 -8.89
C VAL A 64 -3.32 10.81 -9.33
N VAL A 65 -4.30 11.32 -8.58
CA VAL A 65 -5.72 11.30 -8.99
C VAL A 65 -5.91 12.09 -10.29
N ALA A 66 -5.37 13.31 -10.36
CA ALA A 66 -5.44 14.14 -11.55
C ALA A 66 -4.79 13.46 -12.77
N PHE A 67 -3.64 12.79 -12.56
CA PHE A 67 -2.96 12.02 -13.59
C PHE A 67 -3.81 10.84 -14.08
N CYS A 68 -4.45 10.09 -13.20
CA CYS A 68 -5.35 8.99 -13.59
C CYS A 68 -6.53 9.51 -14.44
N ILE A 69 -7.14 10.62 -14.03
CA ILE A 69 -8.22 11.25 -14.80
C ILE A 69 -7.71 11.72 -16.17
N PHE A 70 -6.55 12.36 -16.21
CA PHE A 70 -5.93 12.80 -17.45
C PHE A 70 -5.67 11.63 -18.41
N ILE A 71 -5.11 10.52 -17.94
CA ILE A 71 -4.88 9.33 -18.76
C ILE A 71 -6.21 8.77 -19.28
N ALA A 72 -7.20 8.63 -18.42
CA ALA A 72 -8.52 8.10 -18.79
C ALA A 72 -9.22 8.93 -19.87
N MET A 73 -9.08 10.26 -19.81
CA MET A 73 -9.70 11.19 -20.77
C MET A 73 -8.85 11.44 -22.02
N SER A 74 -7.60 11.02 -22.03
CA SER A 74 -6.69 11.19 -23.14
C SER A 74 -6.82 10.08 -24.18
N LYS A 75 -6.11 10.23 -25.31
CA LYS A 75 -5.99 9.17 -26.32
C LYS A 75 -5.40 7.85 -25.76
N TYR A 76 -4.71 7.91 -24.66
CA TYR A 76 -4.09 6.75 -24.02
C TYR A 76 -5.11 5.90 -23.24
N GLY A 77 -6.28 6.43 -22.87
CA GLY A 77 -7.34 5.67 -22.20
C GLY A 77 -7.93 4.55 -23.04
N ASN A 78 -7.75 4.60 -24.37
CA ASN A 78 -8.23 3.57 -25.29
C ASN A 78 -7.13 2.58 -25.71
N VAL A 79 -5.91 2.73 -25.21
CA VAL A 79 -4.81 1.80 -25.52
C VAL A 79 -5.08 0.46 -24.85
N ARG A 80 -5.10 -0.60 -25.66
CA ARG A 80 -5.22 -1.97 -25.17
C ARG A 80 -3.86 -2.50 -24.78
N LEU A 81 -3.77 -3.03 -23.59
CA LEU A 81 -2.59 -3.73 -23.07
C LEU A 81 -2.84 -5.23 -23.23
N GLY A 82 -1.95 -5.91 -23.95
CA GLY A 82 -2.04 -7.36 -24.16
C GLY A 82 -2.88 -7.79 -25.36
N ALA A 83 -3.51 -8.97 -25.24
CA ALA A 83 -4.25 -9.60 -26.32
C ALA A 83 -5.53 -8.84 -26.72
N GLU A 84 -6.02 -9.08 -27.94
CA GLU A 84 -7.23 -8.44 -28.46
C GLU A 84 -8.50 -8.80 -27.65
N LYS A 85 -8.52 -9.97 -27.01
CA LYS A 85 -9.62 -10.44 -26.20
C LYS A 85 -9.17 -10.67 -24.76
N PRO A 86 -10.04 -10.36 -23.77
CA PRO A 86 -9.77 -10.68 -22.38
C PRO A 86 -9.49 -12.18 -22.20
N GLU A 87 -8.45 -12.54 -21.45
CA GLU A 87 -8.10 -13.93 -21.15
C GLU A 87 -9.13 -14.59 -20.24
N PHE A 88 -9.70 -13.80 -19.32
CA PHE A 88 -10.69 -14.27 -18.35
C PHE A 88 -12.07 -13.69 -18.61
N GLY A 89 -13.11 -14.47 -18.35
CA GLY A 89 -14.48 -13.95 -18.30
C GLY A 89 -14.67 -12.95 -17.15
N LEU A 90 -15.78 -12.21 -17.19
CA LEU A 90 -16.05 -11.15 -16.20
C LEU A 90 -16.06 -11.67 -14.76
N PHE A 91 -16.73 -12.81 -14.49
CA PHE A 91 -16.83 -13.33 -13.13
C PHE A 91 -15.48 -13.79 -12.55
N PRO A 92 -14.66 -14.62 -13.23
CA PRO A 92 -13.31 -14.93 -12.76
C PRO A 92 -12.43 -13.71 -12.57
N TRP A 93 -12.54 -12.71 -13.44
CA TRP A 93 -11.79 -11.46 -13.32
C TRP A 93 -12.18 -10.67 -12.06
N ILE A 94 -13.49 -10.51 -11.79
CA ILE A 94 -13.98 -9.87 -10.57
C ILE A 94 -13.50 -10.64 -9.32
N ALA A 95 -13.60 -11.98 -9.35
CA ALA A 95 -13.15 -12.81 -8.22
C ALA A 95 -11.66 -12.67 -7.94
N MET A 96 -10.81 -12.63 -8.98
CA MET A 96 -9.38 -12.38 -8.82
C MET A 96 -9.09 -10.99 -8.23
N MET A 97 -9.75 -9.93 -8.73
CA MET A 97 -9.62 -8.57 -8.20
C MET A 97 -10.07 -8.48 -6.75
N PHE A 98 -11.20 -9.10 -6.42
CA PHE A 98 -11.70 -9.15 -5.06
C PHE A 98 -10.74 -9.89 -4.12
N CYS A 99 -10.25 -11.07 -4.48
CA CYS A 99 -9.30 -11.83 -3.67
C CYS A 99 -7.96 -11.11 -3.51
N ALA A 100 -7.49 -10.41 -4.54
CA ALA A 100 -6.27 -9.63 -4.46
C ALA A 100 -6.42 -8.40 -3.56
N GLY A 101 -7.58 -7.72 -3.60
CA GLY A 101 -7.88 -6.55 -2.77
C GLY A 101 -8.22 -6.89 -1.32
N MET A 102 -8.89 -8.05 -1.10
CA MET A 102 -9.36 -8.51 0.21
C MET A 102 -8.33 -9.38 0.94
N GLY A 103 -7.06 -9.10 0.77
CA GLY A 103 -5.99 -9.78 1.50
C GLY A 103 -6.03 -9.55 3.01
N SER A 104 -5.17 -10.24 3.74
CA SER A 104 -5.07 -10.18 5.21
C SER A 104 -4.94 -8.75 5.76
N SER A 105 -4.30 -7.87 5.01
CA SER A 105 -4.15 -6.46 5.38
C SER A 105 -5.48 -5.73 5.47
N LEU A 106 -6.38 -5.91 4.50
CA LEU A 106 -7.69 -5.27 4.53
C LEU A 106 -8.54 -5.79 5.70
N MET A 107 -8.52 -7.10 5.95
CA MET A 107 -9.23 -7.69 7.08
C MET A 107 -8.72 -7.16 8.42
N TYR A 108 -7.41 -7.01 8.56
CA TYR A 108 -6.80 -6.42 9.77
C TYR A 108 -7.20 -4.96 9.94
N TRP A 109 -7.03 -4.14 8.90
CA TRP A 109 -7.28 -2.71 8.97
C TRP A 109 -8.75 -2.35 9.09
N SER A 110 -9.68 -3.18 8.63
CA SER A 110 -11.11 -2.94 8.80
C SER A 110 -11.52 -2.80 10.27
N ALA A 111 -10.86 -3.52 11.16
CA ALA A 111 -11.09 -3.40 12.61
C ALA A 111 -10.11 -2.43 13.29
N ALA A 112 -8.82 -2.50 12.96
CA ALA A 112 -7.76 -1.72 13.60
C ALA A 112 -7.88 -0.22 13.31
N GLU A 113 -8.31 0.14 12.12
CA GLU A 113 -8.45 1.54 11.72
C GLU A 113 -9.59 2.23 12.46
N TRP A 114 -10.73 1.56 12.59
CA TRP A 114 -11.85 2.09 13.37
C TRP A 114 -11.45 2.37 14.83
N ILE A 115 -10.79 1.41 15.47
CA ILE A 115 -10.30 1.57 16.86
C ILE A 115 -9.32 2.75 16.96
N SER A 116 -8.44 2.90 15.99
CA SER A 116 -7.47 4.00 15.95
C SER A 116 -8.16 5.36 15.89
N TYR A 117 -9.21 5.50 15.09
CA TYR A 117 -9.99 6.74 15.02
C TYR A 117 -10.85 6.99 16.27
N VAL A 118 -11.37 5.94 16.92
CA VAL A 118 -12.14 6.10 18.16
C VAL A 118 -11.23 6.49 19.33
N SER A 119 -10.00 5.96 19.37
CA SER A 119 -9.05 6.25 20.45
C SER A 119 -8.31 7.57 20.27
N ALA A 120 -8.12 8.03 19.04
CA ALA A 120 -7.48 9.30 18.70
C ALA A 120 -8.28 10.03 17.61
N PRO A 121 -9.48 10.53 17.93
CA PRO A 121 -10.39 11.07 16.94
C PRO A 121 -9.87 12.38 16.35
N PRO A 122 -10.13 12.60 15.05
CA PRO A 122 -9.85 13.89 14.43
C PRO A 122 -10.78 14.98 14.95
N MET A 123 -10.47 16.23 14.57
CA MET A 123 -11.29 17.42 14.85
C MET A 123 -11.51 17.73 16.34
N GLY A 124 -10.68 17.19 17.23
CA GLY A 124 -10.71 17.50 18.66
C GLY A 124 -11.88 16.87 19.43
N ALA A 125 -12.52 15.83 18.89
CA ALA A 125 -13.52 15.07 19.59
C ALA A 125 -12.89 14.31 20.78
N GLU A 126 -13.67 14.04 21.82
CA GLU A 126 -13.20 13.25 22.96
C GLU A 126 -13.04 11.78 22.57
N PRO A 127 -11.91 11.12 22.93
CA PRO A 127 -11.73 9.69 22.71
C PRO A 127 -12.91 8.87 23.26
N PHE A 128 -13.30 7.84 22.53
CA PHE A 128 -14.39 6.91 22.85
C PHE A 128 -15.78 7.55 23.00
N SER A 129 -15.96 8.84 22.69
CA SER A 129 -17.26 9.50 22.66
C SER A 129 -18.12 8.98 21.48
N GLN A 130 -19.42 9.28 21.52
CA GLN A 130 -20.30 9.00 20.38
C GLN A 130 -19.84 9.73 19.12
N GLN A 131 -19.41 10.98 19.26
CA GLN A 131 -18.85 11.76 18.15
C GLN A 131 -17.59 11.10 17.57
N ALA A 132 -16.70 10.56 18.40
CA ALA A 132 -15.53 9.82 17.96
C ALA A 132 -15.90 8.56 17.15
N GLN A 133 -16.96 7.86 17.55
CA GLN A 133 -17.45 6.67 16.82
C GLN A 133 -18.03 7.05 15.45
N GLU A 134 -18.81 8.12 15.37
CA GLU A 134 -19.35 8.63 14.10
C GLU A 134 -18.23 9.08 13.16
N LEU A 135 -17.26 9.84 13.68
CA LEU A 135 -16.08 10.25 12.91
C LEU A 135 -15.25 9.05 12.43
N ALA A 136 -15.09 8.03 13.27
CA ALA A 136 -14.36 6.82 12.90
C ALA A 136 -14.98 6.10 11.69
N MET A 137 -16.30 6.01 11.61
CA MET A 137 -16.99 5.44 10.45
C MET A 137 -16.78 6.27 9.18
N VAL A 138 -16.88 7.59 9.29
CA VAL A 138 -16.68 8.51 8.16
C VAL A 138 -15.24 8.46 7.66
N TYR A 139 -14.26 8.61 8.54
CA TYR A 139 -12.84 8.64 8.17
C TYR A 139 -12.33 7.30 7.69
N GLY A 140 -12.76 6.19 8.29
CA GLY A 140 -12.42 4.84 7.81
C GLY A 140 -12.92 4.61 6.39
N SER A 141 -14.15 5.01 6.09
CA SER A 141 -14.69 4.92 4.72
C SER A 141 -13.99 5.86 3.75
N TYR A 142 -13.64 7.07 4.17
CA TYR A 142 -12.95 8.06 3.35
C TYR A 142 -11.51 7.66 3.02
N HIS A 143 -10.78 7.04 3.94
CA HIS A 143 -9.42 6.56 3.76
C HIS A 143 -9.28 5.57 2.60
N TRP A 144 -10.29 4.74 2.39
CA TRP A 144 -10.35 3.77 1.28
C TRP A 144 -11.03 4.33 0.04
N GLY A 145 -11.10 5.67 -0.06
CA GLY A 145 -11.65 6.38 -1.21
C GLY A 145 -10.72 6.40 -2.43
N ILE A 146 -10.94 7.37 -3.30
CA ILE A 146 -10.32 7.47 -4.63
C ILE A 146 -8.79 7.51 -4.59
N THR A 147 -8.20 8.22 -3.62
CA THR A 147 -6.76 8.47 -3.58
C THR A 147 -5.90 7.20 -3.49
N PRO A 148 -6.10 6.29 -2.52
CA PRO A 148 -5.32 5.05 -2.47
C PRO A 148 -5.48 4.21 -3.73
N TRP A 149 -6.67 4.10 -4.25
CA TRP A 149 -6.91 3.35 -5.49
C TRP A 149 -6.23 3.96 -6.71
N ALA A 150 -6.08 5.27 -6.77
CA ALA A 150 -5.32 5.94 -7.83
C ALA A 150 -3.84 5.53 -7.82
N PHE A 151 -3.21 5.36 -6.67
CA PHE A 151 -1.85 4.83 -6.57
C PHE A 151 -1.74 3.40 -7.11
N TYR A 152 -2.71 2.54 -6.79
CA TYR A 152 -2.75 1.19 -7.36
C TYR A 152 -2.92 1.20 -8.87
N ILE A 153 -3.75 2.09 -9.41
CA ILE A 153 -3.96 2.24 -10.86
C ILE A 153 -2.65 2.64 -11.55
N VAL A 154 -1.90 3.60 -11.01
CA VAL A 154 -0.61 4.00 -11.58
C VAL A 154 0.38 2.84 -11.59
N GLY A 155 0.47 2.08 -10.49
CA GLY A 155 1.28 0.88 -10.43
C GLY A 155 0.86 -0.18 -11.45
N ALA A 156 -0.44 -0.41 -11.57
CA ALA A 156 -0.99 -1.36 -12.56
C ALA A 156 -0.71 -0.93 -14.01
N ILE A 157 -0.85 0.37 -14.33
CA ILE A 157 -0.51 0.91 -15.65
C ILE A 157 0.98 0.71 -15.94
N ALA A 158 1.85 1.04 -15.00
CA ALA A 158 3.29 0.91 -15.17
C ALA A 158 3.71 -0.55 -15.44
N LEU A 159 3.14 -1.50 -14.69
CA LEU A 159 3.36 -2.93 -14.91
C LEU A 159 2.76 -3.40 -16.23
N GLY A 160 1.53 -2.98 -16.55
CA GLY A 160 0.88 -3.32 -17.80
C GLY A 160 1.68 -2.86 -19.01
N VAL A 161 2.10 -1.61 -19.05
CA VAL A 161 2.92 -1.06 -20.15
C VAL A 161 4.29 -1.74 -20.25
N ARG A 162 4.85 -2.23 -19.13
CA ARG A 162 6.17 -2.87 -19.12
C ARG A 162 6.12 -4.31 -19.63
N TYR A 163 5.03 -5.03 -19.41
CA TYR A 163 4.96 -6.47 -19.65
C TYR A 163 4.02 -6.88 -20.79
N TYR A 164 3.23 -5.96 -21.29
CA TYR A 164 2.36 -6.15 -22.46
C TYR A 164 2.65 -5.11 -23.55
#